data_bdbaa5084cd88c0776ec7e869992592c
#
_entry.id   bdbaa5084cd88c0776ec7e869992592c
#
_cell.length_a   1.000
_cell.length_b   1.000
_cell.length_c   1.000
_cell.angle_alpha   90.00
_cell.angle_beta   90.00
_cell.angle_gamma   90.00
#
_symmetry.space_group_name_H-M   'P 1'
#
loop_
_entity.id
_entity.type
_entity.pdbx_description
1 polymer ?
#
loop_
_entity_poly.entity_id
_entity_poly.type
_entity_poly.pdbx_seq_one_letter_code
_entity_poly.pdbx_strand_id
1 'polypeptide(L)'
;MTAAARVALVVDNTRTQKQRSKRSAPTQSFLTDKHSIYGGKAEIVRTQQSGGYWHFRMWISEESKYVRKTLKTKHLDTAVERAENEFFAIKANINSGKRIFSPTVQQAVEEYLKHRWEVDVKRGSITEGRWGTVKSHLNHFVAYCGIVARSERSSVARLSDLESKSLQGYQQYRQQKGAKDVTIKNEQASINALCKWAYDEGFHSVQHYVFPSISRRGVDADTLRRSTYTDDEYRSISRALITYTSNKTAKAEFLSDEEQFIRQLVRHFFLIGANTMMRFGELYQLKWG
;
A
#
# COMPACT_ATOMS: atom_id res chain seq x y z
N MET A 1 31.53 -10.11 54.60
CA MET A 1 30.52 -9.54 55.51
C MET A 1 30.03 -8.27 54.85
N THR A 2 28.84 -8.09 54.45
CA THR A 2 27.51 -8.39 54.95
C THR A 2 26.51 -8.46 53.81
N ALA A 3 25.51 -9.28 53.99
CA ALA A 3 24.41 -9.56 53.08
C ALA A 3 23.54 -8.33 52.76
N ALA A 4 23.23 -8.14 51.46
CA ALA A 4 22.18 -7.25 51.02
C ALA A 4 20.87 -8.04 50.79
N ALA A 5 19.86 -7.70 51.55
CA ALA A 5 18.55 -8.32 51.55
C ALA A 5 17.83 -8.13 50.19
N ARG A 6 17.36 -9.24 49.61
CA ARG A 6 16.40 -9.25 48.52
C ARG A 6 15.01 -8.93 49.08
N VAL A 7 14.47 -7.79 48.69
CA VAL A 7 13.04 -7.50 48.87
C VAL A 7 12.31 -8.02 47.64
N ALA A 8 11.54 -9.08 47.82
CA ALA A 8 10.62 -9.62 46.83
C ALA A 8 9.34 -8.76 46.86
N LEU A 9 9.09 -8.04 45.80
CA LEU A 9 7.82 -7.38 45.51
C LEU A 9 6.86 -8.45 44.96
N VAL A 10 5.94 -8.89 45.81
CA VAL A 10 4.76 -9.70 45.43
C VAL A 10 3.80 -8.72 44.72
N VAL A 11 3.69 -8.80 43.40
CA VAL A 11 2.65 -8.09 42.66
C VAL A 11 1.43 -8.95 42.67
N ASP A 12 0.44 -8.53 43.48
CA ASP A 12 -0.86 -9.11 43.57
C ASP A 12 -1.66 -8.87 42.28
N ASN A 13 -1.77 -9.91 41.46
CA ASN A 13 -2.45 -9.89 40.18
C ASN A 13 -3.93 -10.25 40.41
N THR A 14 -4.67 -9.37 41.09
CA THR A 14 -6.14 -9.45 41.12
C THR A 14 -6.70 -8.94 39.79
N ARG A 15 -6.70 -9.83 38.81
CA ARG A 15 -7.37 -9.64 37.53
C ARG A 15 -8.86 -9.70 37.73
N THR A 16 -9.48 -8.54 37.89
CA THR A 16 -10.93 -8.39 37.95
C THR A 16 -11.51 -8.95 36.63
N GLN A 17 -12.00 -10.17 36.65
CA GLN A 17 -12.81 -10.72 35.57
C GLN A 17 -14.10 -9.89 35.49
N LYS A 18 -14.12 -8.95 34.53
CA LYS A 18 -15.34 -8.31 34.07
C LYS A 18 -16.25 -9.42 33.55
N GLN A 19 -17.20 -9.85 34.37
CA GLN A 19 -18.28 -10.73 33.95
C GLN A 19 -18.96 -10.08 32.73
N ARG A 20 -18.70 -10.64 31.54
CA ARG A 20 -19.52 -10.39 30.36
C ARG A 20 -20.93 -10.89 30.72
N SER A 21 -21.82 -9.96 31.04
CA SER A 21 -23.22 -10.24 31.12
C SER A 21 -23.63 -10.94 29.81
N LYS A 22 -24.07 -12.19 29.92
CA LYS A 22 -24.74 -12.90 28.83
C LYS A 22 -25.93 -12.02 28.43
N ARG A 23 -25.80 -11.28 27.31
CA ARG A 23 -26.96 -10.65 26.69
C ARG A 23 -27.90 -11.78 26.37
N SER A 24 -29.03 -11.86 27.11
CA SER A 24 -30.15 -12.70 26.75
C SER A 24 -30.48 -12.47 25.28
N ALA A 25 -30.56 -13.53 24.52
CA ALA A 25 -30.95 -13.47 23.12
C ALA A 25 -32.27 -12.69 23.01
N PRO A 26 -32.40 -11.74 22.07
CA PRO A 26 -33.66 -11.02 21.91
C PRO A 26 -34.76 -12.05 21.55
N THR A 27 -35.75 -12.14 22.39
CA THR A 27 -36.86 -13.11 22.32
C THR A 27 -37.81 -12.85 21.13
N GLN A 28 -37.58 -11.77 20.36
CA GLN A 28 -38.29 -11.48 19.11
C GLN A 28 -37.34 -11.49 17.95
N SER A 29 -37.68 -12.31 16.95
CA SER A 29 -36.95 -12.31 15.66
C SER A 29 -37.04 -10.92 15.05
N PHE A 30 -35.89 -10.32 14.73
CA PHE A 30 -35.79 -9.06 14.00
C PHE A 30 -36.43 -9.16 12.59
N LEU A 31 -36.58 -10.38 12.09
CA LEU A 31 -37.21 -10.70 10.82
C LEU A 31 -38.69 -10.90 11.02
N THR A 32 -39.52 -10.15 10.29
CA THR A 32 -40.97 -10.26 10.27
C THR A 32 -41.42 -11.47 9.44
N ASP A 33 -40.84 -11.64 8.27
CA ASP A 33 -41.12 -12.71 7.34
C ASP A 33 -39.83 -13.26 6.72
N LYS A 34 -39.79 -14.56 6.47
CA LYS A 34 -38.67 -15.26 5.91
C LYS A 34 -39.13 -16.34 4.94
N HIS A 35 -38.66 -16.28 3.68
CA HIS A 35 -38.84 -17.32 2.68
C HIS A 35 -37.49 -17.84 2.22
N SER A 36 -37.31 -19.15 2.25
CA SER A 36 -36.09 -19.81 1.81
C SER A 36 -36.22 -20.19 0.34
N ILE A 37 -35.18 -19.95 -0.44
CA ILE A 37 -35.09 -20.32 -1.85
C ILE A 37 -33.88 -21.25 -2.09
N TYR A 38 -33.98 -22.10 -3.10
CA TYR A 38 -32.92 -23.05 -3.48
C TYR A 38 -32.41 -23.92 -2.31
N GLY A 39 -33.33 -24.47 -1.51
CA GLY A 39 -32.99 -25.37 -0.42
C GLY A 39 -32.18 -24.74 0.71
N GLY A 40 -32.44 -23.45 0.99
CA GLY A 40 -31.77 -22.72 2.07
C GLY A 40 -30.49 -22.03 1.67
N LYS A 41 -30.08 -22.11 0.40
CA LYS A 41 -28.85 -21.42 -0.09
C LYS A 41 -29.00 -19.91 -0.15
N ALA A 42 -30.23 -19.43 -0.30
CA ALA A 42 -30.55 -18.00 -0.21
C ALA A 42 -31.92 -17.80 0.47
N GLU A 43 -32.14 -16.60 0.94
CA GLU A 43 -33.33 -16.23 1.72
C GLU A 43 -33.86 -14.89 1.24
N ILE A 44 -35.19 -14.76 1.24
CA ILE A 44 -35.90 -13.52 1.06
C ILE A 44 -36.47 -13.14 2.42
N VAL A 45 -36.09 -11.97 2.92
CA VAL A 45 -36.44 -11.57 4.27
C VAL A 45 -37.09 -10.18 4.30
N ARG A 46 -37.99 -9.99 5.24
CA ARG A 46 -38.57 -8.68 5.54
C ARG A 46 -38.26 -8.35 7.00
N THR A 47 -37.96 -7.12 7.30
CA THR A 47 -37.70 -6.63 8.67
C THR A 47 -38.71 -5.55 9.02
N GLN A 48 -38.93 -5.31 10.31
CA GLN A 48 -39.82 -4.22 10.77
C GLN A 48 -39.38 -2.85 10.23
N GLN A 49 -38.05 -2.63 10.05
CA GLN A 49 -37.48 -1.38 9.59
C GLN A 49 -37.44 -1.26 8.04
N SER A 50 -37.80 -2.32 7.31
CA SER A 50 -37.70 -2.33 5.85
C SER A 50 -38.83 -1.58 5.12
N GLY A 51 -39.79 -0.98 5.86
CA GLY A 51 -40.95 -0.31 5.26
C GLY A 51 -41.81 -1.24 4.40
N GLY A 52 -41.74 -2.57 4.65
CA GLY A 52 -42.48 -3.58 3.92
C GLY A 52 -41.75 -4.07 2.65
N TYR A 53 -40.57 -3.58 2.34
CA TYR A 53 -39.78 -4.06 1.20
C TYR A 53 -39.09 -5.37 1.51
N TRP A 54 -39.04 -6.26 0.52
CA TRP A 54 -38.31 -7.50 0.58
C TRP A 54 -36.83 -7.30 0.30
N HIS A 55 -35.98 -8.11 0.99
CA HIS A 55 -34.54 -8.11 0.85
C HIS A 55 -34.06 -9.53 0.55
N PHE A 56 -33.17 -9.65 -0.42
CA PHE A 56 -32.41 -10.85 -0.70
C PHE A 56 -31.26 -10.98 0.30
N ARG A 57 -31.01 -12.20 0.77
CA ARG A 57 -29.92 -12.56 1.66
C ARG A 57 -29.32 -13.89 1.23
N MET A 58 -28.00 -13.93 1.02
CA MET A 58 -27.26 -15.13 0.66
C MET A 58 -25.92 -15.17 1.37
N TRP A 59 -25.54 -16.29 1.92
CA TRP A 59 -24.21 -16.51 2.48
C TRP A 59 -23.24 -16.88 1.39
N ILE A 60 -22.09 -16.20 1.34
CA ILE A 60 -20.98 -16.51 0.43
C ILE A 60 -19.89 -17.17 1.26
N SER A 61 -19.72 -18.48 1.08
CA SER A 61 -18.76 -19.28 1.86
C SER A 61 -17.32 -18.84 1.61
N GLU A 62 -16.98 -18.55 0.35
CA GLU A 62 -15.65 -18.17 -0.13
C GLU A 62 -15.16 -16.87 0.52
N GLU A 63 -16.08 -15.96 0.85
CA GLU A 63 -15.76 -14.65 1.44
C GLU A 63 -16.24 -14.53 2.89
N SER A 64 -16.88 -15.59 3.44
CA SER A 64 -17.44 -15.63 4.81
C SER A 64 -18.31 -14.42 5.14
N LYS A 65 -19.17 -14.02 4.20
CA LYS A 65 -20.04 -12.83 4.33
C LYS A 65 -21.41 -13.07 3.75
N TYR A 66 -22.38 -12.30 4.27
CA TYR A 66 -23.73 -12.26 3.70
C TYR A 66 -23.85 -11.15 2.66
N VAL A 67 -24.27 -11.51 1.46
CA VAL A 67 -24.85 -10.54 0.51
C VAL A 67 -26.23 -10.19 1.00
N ARG A 68 -26.54 -8.90 1.07
CA ARG A 68 -27.88 -8.38 1.35
C ARG A 68 -28.20 -7.33 0.30
N LYS A 69 -29.35 -7.49 -0.37
CA LYS A 69 -29.77 -6.58 -1.44
C LYS A 69 -31.26 -6.32 -1.34
N THR A 70 -31.67 -5.07 -1.44
CA THR A 70 -33.10 -4.76 -1.51
C THR A 70 -33.67 -5.20 -2.85
N LEU A 71 -34.83 -5.85 -2.82
CA LEU A 71 -35.54 -6.28 -4.02
C LEU A 71 -36.48 -5.21 -4.56
N LYS A 72 -36.58 -4.05 -3.87
CA LYS A 72 -37.36 -2.89 -4.27
C LYS A 72 -38.83 -3.22 -4.62
N THR A 73 -39.41 -4.21 -3.93
CA THR A 73 -40.81 -4.61 -4.07
C THR A 73 -41.38 -5.03 -2.72
N LYS A 74 -42.72 -4.86 -2.59
CA LYS A 74 -43.48 -5.34 -1.42
C LYS A 74 -44.26 -6.62 -1.74
N HIS A 75 -44.38 -6.98 -3.01
CA HIS A 75 -45.07 -8.18 -3.48
C HIS A 75 -44.09 -9.38 -3.43
N LEU A 76 -44.54 -10.48 -2.85
CA LEU A 76 -43.69 -11.66 -2.65
C LEU A 76 -43.32 -12.31 -3.99
N ASP A 77 -44.24 -12.50 -4.90
CA ASP A 77 -43.98 -13.17 -6.18
C ASP A 77 -42.91 -12.45 -7.01
N THR A 78 -43.02 -11.13 -7.11
CA THR A 78 -42.00 -10.29 -7.75
C THR A 78 -40.66 -10.32 -6.98
N ALA A 79 -40.72 -10.47 -5.66
CA ALA A 79 -39.50 -10.59 -4.85
C ALA A 79 -38.79 -11.92 -5.11
N VAL A 80 -39.55 -13.00 -5.24
CA VAL A 80 -38.98 -14.33 -5.58
C VAL A 80 -38.29 -14.28 -6.94
N GLU A 81 -38.95 -13.79 -7.98
CA GLU A 81 -38.38 -13.64 -9.33
C GLU A 81 -37.06 -12.84 -9.33
N ARG A 82 -37.07 -11.68 -8.67
CA ARG A 82 -35.87 -10.84 -8.56
C ARG A 82 -34.78 -11.49 -7.74
N ALA A 83 -35.12 -12.23 -6.69
CA ALA A 83 -34.17 -12.95 -5.89
C ALA A 83 -33.50 -14.09 -6.64
N GLU A 84 -34.25 -14.78 -7.50
CA GLU A 84 -33.72 -15.82 -8.39
C GLU A 84 -32.70 -15.25 -9.37
N ASN A 85 -33.02 -14.14 -10.02
CA ASN A 85 -32.09 -13.46 -10.91
C ASN A 85 -30.80 -13.03 -10.19
N GLU A 86 -30.90 -12.49 -8.98
CA GLU A 86 -29.74 -12.14 -8.15
C GLU A 86 -28.93 -13.38 -7.74
N PHE A 87 -29.60 -14.47 -7.39
CA PHE A 87 -28.94 -15.73 -7.03
C PHE A 87 -28.10 -16.26 -8.18
N PHE A 88 -28.66 -16.34 -9.37
CA PHE A 88 -27.95 -16.80 -10.56
C PHE A 88 -26.81 -15.89 -10.96
N ALA A 89 -26.99 -14.56 -10.88
CA ALA A 89 -25.94 -13.59 -11.17
C ALA A 89 -24.73 -13.75 -10.18
N ILE A 90 -25.02 -13.91 -8.90
CA ILE A 90 -23.99 -14.16 -7.89
C ILE A 90 -23.28 -15.50 -8.15
N LYS A 91 -24.04 -16.57 -8.44
CA LYS A 91 -23.45 -17.88 -8.72
C LYS A 91 -22.59 -17.88 -9.99
N ALA A 92 -23.00 -17.19 -11.03
CA ALA A 92 -22.20 -17.02 -12.25
C ALA A 92 -20.86 -16.31 -11.94
N ASN A 93 -20.90 -15.26 -11.11
CA ASN A 93 -19.67 -14.56 -10.70
C ASN A 93 -18.74 -15.46 -9.86
N ILE A 94 -19.28 -16.21 -8.90
CA ILE A 94 -18.50 -17.16 -8.09
C ILE A 94 -17.87 -18.23 -9.00
N ASN A 95 -18.64 -18.83 -9.91
CA ASN A 95 -18.16 -19.84 -10.83
C ASN A 95 -17.10 -19.34 -11.81
N SER A 96 -17.12 -18.04 -12.14
CA SER A 96 -16.08 -17.38 -12.94
C SER A 96 -14.87 -16.91 -12.11
N GLY A 97 -14.80 -17.24 -10.82
CA GLY A 97 -13.72 -16.86 -9.92
C GLY A 97 -13.72 -15.39 -9.49
N LYS A 98 -14.80 -14.65 -9.82
CA LYS A 98 -14.90 -13.22 -9.42
C LYS A 98 -15.35 -13.09 -7.97
N ARG A 99 -14.74 -12.17 -7.24
CA ARG A 99 -15.18 -11.82 -5.88
C ARG A 99 -16.51 -11.06 -5.93
N ILE A 100 -17.39 -11.35 -4.98
CA ILE A 100 -18.70 -10.71 -4.85
C ILE A 100 -18.58 -9.40 -4.06
N PHE A 101 -17.70 -9.36 -3.07
CA PHE A 101 -17.45 -8.15 -2.31
C PHE A 101 -16.16 -7.48 -2.76
N SER A 102 -16.29 -6.26 -3.27
CA SER A 102 -15.11 -5.45 -3.57
C SER A 102 -14.32 -5.18 -2.28
N PRO A 103 -13.01 -5.41 -2.30
CA PRO A 103 -12.16 -5.06 -1.17
C PRO A 103 -12.12 -3.54 -0.97
N THR A 104 -11.81 -3.13 0.26
CA THR A 104 -11.44 -1.74 0.49
C THR A 104 -10.11 -1.45 -0.20
N VAL A 105 -9.85 -0.18 -0.50
CA VAL A 105 -8.56 0.23 -1.10
C VAL A 105 -7.39 -0.24 -0.24
N GLN A 106 -7.51 -0.15 1.08
CA GLN A 106 -6.48 -0.62 2.00
C GLN A 106 -6.26 -2.14 1.89
N GLN A 107 -7.33 -2.94 1.90
CA GLN A 107 -7.22 -4.39 1.76
C GLN A 107 -6.60 -4.80 0.42
N ALA A 108 -6.98 -4.13 -0.67
CA ALA A 108 -6.39 -4.38 -1.99
C ALA A 108 -4.89 -4.05 -2.02
N VAL A 109 -4.48 -2.96 -1.36
CA VAL A 109 -3.06 -2.59 -1.23
C VAL A 109 -2.29 -3.64 -0.42
N GLU A 110 -2.84 -4.10 0.70
CA GLU A 110 -2.21 -5.12 1.56
C GLU A 110 -2.05 -6.45 0.81
N GLU A 111 -3.09 -6.91 0.10
CA GLU A 111 -3.05 -8.13 -0.72
C GLU A 111 -2.03 -8.00 -1.86
N TYR A 112 -2.01 -6.87 -2.56
CA TYR A 112 -1.03 -6.60 -3.62
C TYR A 112 0.41 -6.60 -3.10
N LEU A 113 0.68 -5.93 -1.98
CA LEU A 113 2.01 -5.89 -1.38
C LEU A 113 2.47 -7.27 -0.91
N LYS A 114 1.55 -8.09 -0.39
CA LYS A 114 1.82 -9.49 -0.05
C LYS A 114 2.15 -10.30 -1.30
N HIS A 115 1.35 -10.18 -2.35
CA HIS A 115 1.61 -10.83 -3.65
C HIS A 115 2.99 -10.44 -4.20
N ARG A 116 3.31 -9.13 -4.22
CA ARG A 116 4.62 -8.63 -4.67
C ARG A 116 5.78 -9.17 -3.85
N TRP A 117 5.59 -9.31 -2.53
CA TRP A 117 6.60 -9.91 -1.67
C TRP A 117 6.84 -11.38 -2.02
N GLU A 118 5.78 -12.17 -2.11
CA GLU A 118 5.87 -13.61 -2.37
C GLU A 118 6.40 -13.93 -3.78
N VAL A 119 6.00 -13.15 -4.78
CA VAL A 119 6.34 -13.43 -6.18
C VAL A 119 7.62 -12.72 -6.60
N ASP A 120 7.77 -11.43 -6.29
CA ASP A 120 8.85 -10.63 -6.87
C ASP A 120 10.08 -10.57 -5.95
N VAL A 121 9.90 -10.31 -4.64
CA VAL A 121 11.02 -10.18 -3.70
C VAL A 121 11.68 -11.54 -3.47
N LYS A 122 10.90 -12.57 -3.15
CA LYS A 122 11.44 -13.92 -2.92
C LYS A 122 12.13 -14.52 -4.14
N ARG A 123 11.70 -14.16 -5.35
CA ARG A 123 12.35 -14.56 -6.60
C ARG A 123 13.56 -13.68 -6.98
N GLY A 124 13.81 -12.61 -6.23
CA GLY A 124 14.89 -11.68 -6.53
C GLY A 124 14.65 -10.75 -7.74
N SER A 125 13.41 -10.70 -8.26
CA SER A 125 13.05 -9.81 -9.39
C SER A 125 13.09 -8.34 -8.99
N ILE A 126 12.82 -8.03 -7.72
CA ILE A 126 12.94 -6.70 -7.12
C ILE A 126 13.65 -6.79 -5.77
N THR A 127 14.34 -5.72 -5.40
CA THR A 127 14.95 -5.60 -4.07
C THR A 127 13.90 -5.24 -3.01
N GLU A 128 14.19 -5.59 -1.75
CA GLU A 128 13.36 -5.16 -0.60
C GLU A 128 13.19 -3.64 -0.52
N GLY A 129 14.26 -2.89 -0.83
CA GLY A 129 14.20 -1.41 -0.89
C GLY A 129 13.21 -0.90 -1.94
N ARG A 130 13.14 -1.56 -3.12
CA ARG A 130 12.15 -1.22 -4.14
C ARG A 130 10.73 -1.55 -3.67
N TRP A 131 10.53 -2.69 -3.02
CA TRP A 131 9.25 -3.04 -2.42
C TRP A 131 8.82 -2.03 -1.36
N GLY A 132 9.75 -1.61 -0.47
CA GLY A 132 9.49 -0.55 0.52
C GLY A 132 9.08 0.77 -0.11
N THR A 133 9.70 1.15 -1.24
CA THR A 133 9.31 2.33 -2.03
C THR A 133 7.87 2.20 -2.55
N VAL A 134 7.51 1.06 -3.14
CA VAL A 134 6.13 0.81 -3.63
C VAL A 134 5.13 0.87 -2.49
N LYS A 135 5.45 0.28 -1.33
CA LYS A 135 4.62 0.35 -0.12
C LYS A 135 4.37 1.81 0.31
N SER A 136 5.41 2.65 0.32
CA SER A 136 5.28 4.06 0.64
C SER A 136 4.37 4.80 -0.35
N HIS A 137 4.54 4.56 -1.66
CA HIS A 137 3.69 5.13 -2.70
C HIS A 137 2.21 4.77 -2.50
N LEU A 138 1.92 3.50 -2.23
CA LEU A 138 0.56 3.02 -2.03
C LEU A 138 -0.06 3.48 -0.71
N ASN A 139 0.72 3.72 0.32
CA ASN A 139 0.23 4.34 1.55
C ASN A 139 -0.29 5.77 1.30
N HIS A 140 0.38 6.54 0.44
CA HIS A 140 -0.11 7.87 0.05
C HIS A 140 -1.41 7.78 -0.74
N PHE A 141 -1.57 6.76 -1.58
CA PHE A 141 -2.80 6.50 -2.29
C PHE A 141 -3.97 6.15 -1.35
N VAL A 142 -3.75 5.25 -0.38
CA VAL A 142 -4.76 4.92 0.65
C VAL A 142 -5.19 6.16 1.42
N ALA A 143 -4.22 7.00 1.82
CA ALA A 143 -4.51 8.23 2.53
C ALA A 143 -5.37 9.20 1.70
N TYR A 144 -5.08 9.35 0.41
CA TYR A 144 -5.88 10.16 -0.51
C TYR A 144 -7.31 9.63 -0.67
N CYS A 145 -7.46 8.34 -0.94
CA CYS A 145 -8.78 7.70 -1.07
C CYS A 145 -9.61 7.83 0.21
N GLY A 146 -8.97 7.73 1.38
CA GLY A 146 -9.63 7.95 2.67
C GLY A 146 -10.14 9.38 2.87
N ILE A 147 -9.49 10.39 2.30
CA ILE A 147 -9.96 11.79 2.32
C ILE A 147 -11.15 11.96 1.38
N VAL A 148 -11.07 11.42 0.16
CA VAL A 148 -12.16 11.49 -0.84
C VAL A 148 -13.40 10.80 -0.31
N ALA A 149 -13.28 9.59 0.24
CA ALA A 149 -14.40 8.86 0.81
C ALA A 149 -15.11 9.64 1.93
N ARG A 150 -14.37 10.32 2.81
CA ARG A 150 -14.96 11.17 3.87
C ARG A 150 -15.71 12.36 3.31
N SER A 151 -15.22 12.98 2.24
CA SER A 151 -15.91 14.09 1.58
C SER A 151 -17.26 13.65 0.97
N GLU A 152 -17.34 12.40 0.53
CA GLU A 152 -18.55 11.77 -0.02
C GLU A 152 -19.43 11.10 1.04
N ARG A 153 -19.19 11.36 2.33
CA ARG A 153 -19.89 10.78 3.47
C ARG A 153 -19.83 9.24 3.54
N SER A 154 -18.85 8.64 2.89
CA SER A 154 -18.53 7.21 3.02
C SER A 154 -17.50 6.99 4.13
N SER A 155 -17.71 5.96 4.94
CA SER A 155 -16.77 5.64 6.03
C SER A 155 -15.49 4.97 5.52
N VAL A 156 -15.54 4.32 4.35
CA VAL A 156 -14.44 3.51 3.80
C VAL A 156 -14.45 3.58 2.28
N ALA A 157 -13.30 3.88 1.68
CA ALA A 157 -13.10 3.80 0.23
C ALA A 157 -13.04 2.34 -0.21
N ARG A 158 -13.89 1.94 -1.16
CA ARG A 158 -13.84 0.64 -1.82
C ARG A 158 -13.20 0.76 -3.18
N LEU A 159 -12.54 -0.28 -3.62
CA LEU A 159 -11.88 -0.28 -4.93
C LEU A 159 -12.92 -0.16 -6.07
N SER A 160 -14.12 -0.76 -5.89
CA SER A 160 -15.23 -0.66 -6.85
C SER A 160 -15.79 0.73 -7.06
N ASP A 161 -15.58 1.64 -6.10
CA ASP A 161 -16.13 2.99 -6.14
C ASP A 161 -15.21 3.94 -6.95
N LEU A 162 -14.02 3.46 -7.31
CA LEU A 162 -13.03 4.22 -8.06
C LEU A 162 -13.20 3.98 -9.56
N GLU A 163 -13.52 5.02 -10.29
CA GLU A 163 -13.55 5.05 -11.74
C GLU A 163 -12.20 5.48 -12.33
N SER A 164 -12.02 5.30 -13.64
CA SER A 164 -10.79 5.68 -14.35
C SER A 164 -10.33 7.13 -14.09
N LYS A 165 -11.25 8.04 -13.83
CA LYS A 165 -10.97 9.47 -13.60
C LYS A 165 -11.01 9.89 -12.12
N SER A 166 -11.25 8.99 -11.19
CA SER A 166 -11.40 9.31 -9.75
C SER A 166 -10.15 9.92 -9.11
N LEU A 167 -8.98 9.71 -9.73
CA LEU A 167 -7.70 10.16 -9.18
C LEU A 167 -7.16 11.46 -9.82
N GLN A 168 -7.99 12.25 -10.49
CA GLN A 168 -7.55 13.51 -11.13
C GLN A 168 -7.00 14.53 -10.11
N GLY A 169 -7.53 14.57 -8.89
CA GLY A 169 -7.08 15.44 -7.81
C GLY A 169 -5.82 14.95 -7.07
N TYR A 170 -5.34 13.72 -7.34
CA TYR A 170 -4.21 13.13 -6.62
C TYR A 170 -2.92 13.95 -6.76
N GLN A 171 -2.63 14.43 -7.96
CA GLN A 171 -1.45 15.25 -8.23
C GLN A 171 -1.44 16.52 -7.36
N GLN A 172 -2.54 17.27 -7.36
CA GLN A 172 -2.66 18.51 -6.57
C GLN A 172 -2.52 18.23 -5.07
N TYR A 173 -3.16 17.16 -4.58
CA TYR A 173 -3.03 16.72 -3.19
C TYR A 173 -1.57 16.45 -2.79
N ARG A 174 -0.79 15.79 -3.66
CA ARG A 174 0.60 15.48 -3.38
C ARG A 174 1.51 16.71 -3.48
N GLN A 175 1.25 17.60 -4.44
CA GLN A 175 1.97 18.88 -4.56
C GLN A 175 1.76 19.77 -3.33
N GLN A 176 0.55 19.84 -2.78
CA GLN A 176 0.26 20.55 -1.53
C GLN A 176 1.04 19.98 -0.34
N LYS A 177 1.40 18.70 -0.39
CA LYS A 177 2.28 18.04 0.60
C LYS A 177 3.77 18.15 0.29
N GLY A 178 4.16 18.96 -0.68
CA GLY A 178 5.56 19.21 -1.04
C GLY A 178 6.22 18.09 -1.86
N ALA A 179 5.45 17.15 -2.42
CA ALA A 179 6.03 16.11 -3.26
C ALA A 179 6.47 16.67 -4.62
N LYS A 180 7.66 16.28 -5.08
CA LYS A 180 8.17 16.67 -6.39
C LYS A 180 7.44 15.90 -7.51
N ASP A 181 7.32 16.51 -8.68
CA ASP A 181 6.62 15.94 -9.84
C ASP A 181 7.14 14.56 -10.24
N VAL A 182 8.45 14.34 -10.16
CA VAL A 182 9.06 13.02 -10.42
C VAL A 182 8.58 11.97 -9.43
N THR A 183 8.47 12.33 -8.15
CA THR A 183 7.94 11.44 -7.10
C THR A 183 6.49 11.10 -7.39
N ILE A 184 5.66 12.12 -7.72
CA ILE A 184 4.25 11.92 -8.05
C ILE A 184 4.08 10.98 -9.25
N LYS A 185 4.89 11.12 -10.31
CA LYS A 185 4.87 10.19 -11.45
C LYS A 185 5.19 8.75 -11.05
N ASN A 186 6.16 8.55 -10.16
CA ASN A 186 6.51 7.23 -9.67
C ASN A 186 5.39 6.63 -8.80
N GLU A 187 4.71 7.45 -8.00
CA GLU A 187 3.52 7.06 -7.24
C GLU A 187 2.38 6.64 -8.19
N GLN A 188 2.08 7.45 -9.21
CA GLN A 188 1.06 7.15 -10.22
C GLN A 188 1.35 5.83 -10.94
N ALA A 189 2.61 5.56 -11.30
CA ALA A 189 3.01 4.29 -11.89
C ALA A 189 2.77 3.10 -10.93
N SER A 190 3.06 3.27 -9.63
CA SER A 190 2.81 2.24 -8.62
C SER A 190 1.30 2.00 -8.40
N ILE A 191 0.50 3.06 -8.42
CA ILE A 191 -0.97 2.98 -8.31
C ILE A 191 -1.55 2.24 -9.54
N ASN A 192 -1.08 2.56 -10.75
CA ASN A 192 -1.54 1.88 -11.95
C ASN A 192 -1.10 0.40 -12.01
N ALA A 193 0.06 0.07 -11.44
CA ALA A 193 0.47 -1.33 -11.30
C ALA A 193 -0.45 -2.12 -10.34
N LEU A 194 -0.86 -1.51 -9.21
CA LEU A 194 -1.88 -2.07 -8.34
C LEU A 194 -3.23 -2.22 -9.06
N CYS A 195 -3.65 -1.18 -9.80
CA CYS A 195 -4.93 -1.17 -10.51
C CYS A 195 -4.99 -2.30 -11.55
N LYS A 196 -3.92 -2.46 -12.34
CA LYS A 196 -3.80 -3.55 -13.31
C LYS A 196 -3.86 -4.92 -12.64
N TRP A 197 -3.11 -5.15 -11.57
CA TRP A 197 -3.16 -6.39 -10.80
C TRP A 197 -4.57 -6.67 -10.28
N ALA A 198 -5.23 -5.66 -9.69
CA ALA A 198 -6.59 -5.80 -9.17
C ALA A 198 -7.62 -6.09 -10.28
N TYR A 199 -7.41 -5.58 -11.48
CA TYR A 199 -8.21 -5.89 -12.66
C TYR A 199 -7.98 -7.35 -13.10
N ASP A 200 -6.74 -7.79 -13.20
CA ASP A 200 -6.38 -9.15 -13.61
C ASP A 200 -6.92 -10.20 -12.59
N GLU A 201 -6.94 -9.85 -11.29
CA GLU A 201 -7.54 -10.70 -10.23
C GLU A 201 -9.07 -10.59 -10.12
N GLY A 202 -9.72 -9.76 -10.94
CA GLY A 202 -11.17 -9.57 -10.94
C GLY A 202 -11.73 -8.76 -9.76
N PHE A 203 -10.88 -8.03 -9.04
CA PHE A 203 -11.30 -7.16 -7.91
C PHE A 203 -11.80 -5.81 -8.36
N HIS A 204 -11.42 -5.40 -9.56
CA HIS A 204 -11.69 -4.07 -10.10
C HIS A 204 -12.09 -4.13 -11.56
N SER A 205 -12.96 -3.21 -11.98
CA SER A 205 -13.42 -3.12 -13.38
C SER A 205 -12.54 -2.21 -14.25
N VAL A 206 -11.68 -1.40 -13.63
CA VAL A 206 -10.80 -0.43 -14.30
C VAL A 206 -9.39 -1.01 -14.39
N GLN A 207 -8.80 -0.99 -15.58
CA GLN A 207 -7.45 -1.51 -15.81
C GLN A 207 -6.35 -0.49 -15.45
N HIS A 208 -6.65 0.81 -15.61
CA HIS A 208 -5.72 1.87 -15.25
C HIS A 208 -6.47 3.17 -14.95
N TYR A 209 -5.88 3.99 -14.09
CA TYR A 209 -6.37 5.34 -13.80
C TYR A 209 -5.73 6.37 -14.72
N VAL A 210 -6.54 7.33 -15.15
CA VAL A 210 -6.09 8.45 -15.96
C VAL A 210 -5.72 9.60 -15.04
N PHE A 211 -4.43 9.95 -15.03
CA PHE A 211 -3.92 11.10 -14.30
C PHE A 211 -3.74 12.31 -15.24
N PRO A 212 -3.90 13.55 -14.73
CA PRO A 212 -3.52 14.74 -15.47
C PRO A 212 -2.05 14.70 -15.88
N SER A 213 -1.72 15.20 -17.06
CA SER A 213 -0.34 15.30 -17.49
C SER A 213 0.43 16.30 -16.63
N ILE A 214 1.58 15.88 -16.13
CA ILE A 214 2.50 16.79 -15.44
C ILE A 214 3.32 17.53 -16.50
N SER A 215 2.96 18.80 -16.72
CA SER A 215 3.65 19.65 -17.68
C SER A 215 5.05 20.01 -17.17
N ARG A 216 6.05 19.83 -18.01
CA ARG A 216 7.42 20.32 -17.79
C ARG A 216 7.68 21.63 -18.51
N ARG A 217 6.63 22.36 -18.90
CA ARG A 217 6.79 23.65 -19.59
C ARG A 217 7.51 24.63 -18.68
N GLY A 218 8.59 25.22 -19.16
CA GLY A 218 9.37 26.23 -18.43
C GLY A 218 10.44 25.70 -17.49
N VAL A 219 10.62 24.38 -17.38
CA VAL A 219 11.77 23.82 -16.66
C VAL A 219 12.85 23.53 -17.70
N ASP A 220 13.93 24.31 -17.64
CA ASP A 220 15.08 24.10 -18.50
C ASP A 220 15.67 22.71 -18.26
N ALA A 221 15.98 21.98 -19.33
CA ALA A 221 16.55 20.64 -19.24
C ALA A 221 17.85 20.62 -18.44
N ASP A 222 18.60 21.72 -18.45
CA ASP A 222 19.85 21.87 -17.71
C ASP A 222 19.64 22.05 -16.21
N THR A 223 18.52 22.66 -15.76
CA THR A 223 18.18 22.74 -14.34
C THR A 223 17.78 21.39 -13.74
N LEU A 224 17.41 20.41 -14.56
CA LEU A 224 17.09 19.04 -14.12
C LEU A 224 18.29 18.11 -14.09
N ARG A 225 19.38 18.48 -14.75
CA ARG A 225 20.62 17.73 -14.71
C ARG A 225 21.33 17.95 -13.38
N ARG A 226 21.92 16.90 -12.85
CA ARG A 226 22.91 17.05 -11.79
C ARG A 226 24.08 17.82 -12.36
N SER A 227 24.54 18.86 -11.66
CA SER A 227 25.77 19.54 -12.02
C SER A 227 26.92 18.54 -12.02
N THR A 228 27.73 18.57 -13.05
CA THR A 228 29.00 17.85 -13.14
C THR A 228 30.14 18.79 -12.77
N TYR A 229 31.22 18.25 -12.27
CA TYR A 229 32.44 19.04 -12.06
C TYR A 229 32.99 19.55 -13.39
N THR A 230 33.43 20.78 -13.39
CA THR A 230 34.28 21.31 -14.48
C THR A 230 35.69 20.71 -14.40
N ASP A 231 36.44 20.76 -15.48
CA ASP A 231 37.83 20.26 -15.51
C ASP A 231 38.70 20.91 -14.42
N ASP A 232 38.50 22.20 -14.17
CA ASP A 232 39.26 22.93 -13.15
C ASP A 232 38.87 22.52 -11.73
N GLU A 233 37.58 22.31 -11.47
CA GLU A 233 37.09 21.76 -10.19
C GLU A 233 37.61 20.34 -9.98
N TYR A 234 37.56 19.47 -10.98
CA TYR A 234 38.11 18.14 -10.90
C TYR A 234 39.62 18.14 -10.61
N ARG A 235 40.41 19.00 -11.30
CA ARG A 235 41.84 19.17 -11.05
C ARG A 235 42.10 19.68 -9.63
N SER A 236 41.29 20.63 -9.16
CA SER A 236 41.41 21.16 -7.81
C SER A 236 41.13 20.09 -6.75
N ILE A 237 40.07 19.31 -6.91
CA ILE A 237 39.74 18.18 -6.03
C ILE A 237 40.85 17.13 -6.02
N SER A 238 41.35 16.77 -7.23
CA SER A 238 42.43 15.80 -7.34
C SER A 238 43.71 16.23 -6.63
N ARG A 239 44.10 17.53 -6.73
CA ARG A 239 45.25 18.10 -5.99
C ARG A 239 45.00 18.09 -4.50
N ALA A 240 43.81 18.50 -4.05
CA ALA A 240 43.45 18.46 -2.63
C ALA A 240 43.54 17.04 -2.06
N LEU A 241 43.09 16.02 -2.81
CA LEU A 241 43.18 14.63 -2.41
C LEU A 241 44.62 14.11 -2.30
N ILE A 242 45.57 14.61 -3.17
CA ILE A 242 46.98 14.30 -3.01
C ILE A 242 47.54 14.84 -1.72
N THR A 243 47.23 16.11 -1.40
CA THR A 243 47.66 16.73 -0.14
C THR A 243 47.02 16.02 1.07
N TYR A 244 45.72 15.72 1.01
CA TYR A 244 44.97 15.04 2.05
C TYR A 244 45.51 13.65 2.43
N THR A 245 46.07 12.94 1.45
CA THR A 245 46.65 11.59 1.63
C THR A 245 48.16 11.60 1.83
N SER A 246 48.81 12.76 1.86
CA SER A 246 50.25 12.83 1.98
C SER A 246 50.75 12.44 3.37
N ASN A 247 51.95 11.77 3.42
CA ASN A 247 52.59 11.43 4.70
C ASN A 247 52.94 12.69 5.52
N LYS A 248 53.18 13.83 4.86
CA LYS A 248 53.42 15.10 5.53
C LYS A 248 52.18 15.55 6.32
N THR A 249 51.02 15.48 5.71
CA THR A 249 49.74 15.84 6.34
C THR A 249 49.41 14.84 7.45
N ALA A 250 49.60 13.54 7.21
CA ALA A 250 49.35 12.51 8.21
C ALA A 250 50.18 12.72 9.49
N LYS A 251 51.48 13.04 9.35
CA LYS A 251 52.35 13.37 10.49
C LYS A 251 51.97 14.66 11.19
N ALA A 252 51.59 15.69 10.44
CA ALA A 252 51.18 17.00 11.01
C ALA A 252 49.85 16.89 11.79
N GLU A 253 48.95 16.01 11.39
CA GLU A 253 47.65 15.78 12.01
C GLU A 253 47.63 14.62 12.99
N PHE A 254 48.78 13.97 13.23
CA PHE A 254 48.94 12.81 14.16
C PHE A 254 47.95 11.66 13.82
N LEU A 255 47.77 11.38 12.54
CA LEU A 255 46.87 10.32 12.09
C LEU A 255 47.40 8.93 12.42
N SER A 256 46.52 8.03 12.81
CA SER A 256 46.82 6.61 12.87
C SER A 256 46.98 5.99 11.47
N ASP A 257 47.64 4.84 11.40
CA ASP A 257 47.82 4.10 10.14
C ASP A 257 46.44 3.75 9.49
N GLU A 258 45.46 3.42 10.35
CA GLU A 258 44.09 3.12 9.90
C GLU A 258 43.42 4.32 9.25
N GLU A 259 43.51 5.49 9.87
CA GLU A 259 42.94 6.72 9.33
C GLU A 259 43.62 7.14 8.03
N GLN A 260 44.94 6.96 7.95
CA GLN A 260 45.69 7.21 6.71
C GLN A 260 45.28 6.25 5.61
N PHE A 261 45.08 4.98 5.90
CA PHE A 261 44.55 3.99 4.97
C PHE A 261 43.17 4.37 4.46
N ILE A 262 42.27 4.76 5.35
CA ILE A 262 40.92 5.23 4.97
C ILE A 262 40.98 6.43 4.04
N ARG A 263 41.87 7.41 4.31
CA ARG A 263 42.07 8.55 3.41
C ARG A 263 42.53 8.14 2.03
N GLN A 264 43.46 7.20 1.93
CA GLN A 264 43.91 6.63 0.65
C GLN A 264 42.76 5.93 -0.08
N LEU A 265 41.96 5.14 0.62
CA LEU A 265 40.79 4.47 0.07
C LEU A 265 39.79 5.48 -0.52
N VAL A 266 39.48 6.55 0.21
CA VAL A 266 38.59 7.64 -0.26
C VAL A 266 39.12 8.28 -1.53
N ARG A 267 40.44 8.57 -1.59
CA ARG A 267 41.08 9.11 -2.80
C ARG A 267 40.94 8.15 -3.99
N HIS A 268 41.25 6.88 -3.82
CA HIS A 268 41.16 5.89 -4.90
C HIS A 268 39.71 5.71 -5.35
N PHE A 269 38.78 5.66 -4.41
CA PHE A 269 37.35 5.57 -4.70
C PHE A 269 36.86 6.73 -5.55
N PHE A 270 37.23 7.97 -5.19
CA PHE A 270 36.89 9.16 -5.97
C PHE A 270 37.49 9.12 -7.37
N LEU A 271 38.80 8.82 -7.50
CA LEU A 271 39.48 8.81 -8.78
C LEU A 271 38.93 7.71 -9.72
N ILE A 272 38.66 6.53 -9.20
CA ILE A 272 38.07 5.44 -9.98
C ILE A 272 36.68 5.86 -10.45
N GLY A 273 35.82 6.34 -9.54
CA GLY A 273 34.46 6.77 -9.87
C GLY A 273 34.41 7.89 -10.91
N ALA A 274 35.28 8.90 -10.78
CA ALA A 274 35.35 10.03 -11.70
C ALA A 274 35.82 9.63 -13.09
N ASN A 275 36.78 8.68 -13.20
CA ASN A 275 37.36 8.28 -14.49
C ASN A 275 36.60 7.12 -15.17
N THR A 276 35.85 6.30 -14.40
CA THR A 276 35.11 5.16 -14.96
C THR A 276 33.64 5.42 -15.14
N MET A 277 33.12 6.50 -14.55
CA MET A 277 31.67 6.82 -14.49
C MET A 277 30.81 5.72 -13.86
N MET A 278 31.42 4.82 -13.09
CA MET A 278 30.73 3.78 -12.36
C MET A 278 29.77 4.39 -11.33
N ARG A 279 28.63 3.75 -11.13
CA ARG A 279 27.70 4.14 -10.07
C ARG A 279 28.31 3.79 -8.70
N PHE A 280 27.95 4.54 -7.68
CA PHE A 280 28.43 4.32 -6.31
C PHE A 280 28.30 2.85 -5.86
N GLY A 281 27.16 2.21 -6.12
CA GLY A 281 26.93 0.80 -5.77
C GLY A 281 27.83 -0.19 -6.54
N GLU A 282 28.21 0.15 -7.76
CA GLU A 282 29.15 -0.64 -8.59
C GLU A 282 30.58 -0.49 -8.07
N LEU A 283 31.00 0.73 -7.74
CA LEU A 283 32.28 1.02 -7.12
C LEU A 283 32.48 0.27 -5.80
N TYR A 284 31.43 0.24 -4.97
CA TYR A 284 31.46 -0.44 -3.67
C TYR A 284 31.61 -1.96 -3.78
N GLN A 285 31.23 -2.54 -4.92
CA GLN A 285 31.32 -3.97 -5.19
C GLN A 285 32.60 -4.38 -5.88
N LEU A 286 33.50 -3.44 -6.23
CA LEU A 286 34.79 -3.76 -6.83
C LEU A 286 35.60 -4.66 -5.88
N LYS A 287 36.08 -5.76 -6.44
CA LYS A 287 37.02 -6.67 -5.77
C LYS A 287 38.32 -6.66 -6.54
N TRP A 288 39.40 -6.71 -5.79
CA TRP A 288 40.71 -7.00 -6.37
C TRP A 288 40.74 -8.51 -6.69
N GLY A 289 41.02 -8.83 -7.95
CA GLY A 289 41.20 -10.23 -8.40
C GLY A 289 42.56 -10.78 -8.02
#